data_ac5342816feaaa22dab064c55a9dea55
#
_entry.id   ac5342816feaaa22dab064c55a9dea55
#
_cell.length_a   1.000
_cell.length_b   1.000
_cell.length_c   1.000
_cell.angle_alpha   90.00
_cell.angle_beta   90.00
_cell.angle_gamma   90.00
#
_symmetry.space_group_name_H-M   'P 1'
#
loop_
_entity.id
_entity.type
_entity.pdbx_description
1 polymer ?
#
loop_
_entity_poly.entity_id
_entity_poly.type
_entity_poly.pdbx_seq_one_letter_code
_entity_poly.pdbx_strand_id
1 'polypeptide(L)'
;TIGATTAFSSLWLTPKISAFWKIHPSITVSQVVSDVPGMTGRCDLTIHYGNPQENGVEYRKLFQDHIIALGTTRFAAEYRISRLEALLKAPLIHSSSKETGWTSWHDWFAALGFPAPKGRSFYVNNYMIALQAAQDDVGAVLGWDGLVGSLVNEGRLVKLVQESIPSPVGFHLRIHRRATAKARLFADWLATSP
;
A
#
# COMPACT_ATOMS: atom_id res chain seq x y z
N THR A 1 -2.22 -2.32 -21.04
CA THR A 1 -3.05 -2.67 -19.87
C THR A 1 -2.16 -2.97 -18.67
N ILE A 2 -2.47 -2.40 -17.49
CA ILE A 2 -1.75 -2.64 -16.24
C ILE A 2 -2.71 -3.11 -15.15
N GLY A 3 -2.32 -4.19 -14.43
CA GLY A 3 -3.06 -4.76 -13.32
C GLY A 3 -2.45 -4.38 -11.96
N ALA A 4 -3.28 -4.01 -10.99
CA ALA A 4 -2.87 -3.74 -9.62
C ALA A 4 -4.05 -3.91 -8.64
N THR A 5 -3.76 -3.87 -7.34
CA THR A 5 -4.79 -3.82 -6.30
C THR A 5 -5.48 -2.47 -6.26
N THR A 6 -6.67 -2.41 -5.66
CA THR A 6 -7.47 -1.19 -5.54
C THR A 6 -6.69 -0.06 -4.88
N ALA A 7 -6.04 -0.33 -3.76
CA ALA A 7 -5.28 0.69 -3.04
C ALA A 7 -4.08 1.19 -3.83
N PHE A 8 -3.30 0.28 -4.42
CA PHE A 8 -2.13 0.66 -5.22
C PHE A 8 -2.55 1.47 -6.46
N SER A 9 -3.62 1.05 -7.15
CA SER A 9 -4.18 1.76 -8.29
C SER A 9 -4.60 3.18 -7.91
N SER A 10 -5.34 3.33 -6.81
CA SER A 10 -5.88 4.62 -6.37
C SER A 10 -4.81 5.57 -5.86
N LEU A 11 -3.95 5.10 -4.96
CA LEU A 11 -3.06 5.97 -4.20
C LEU A 11 -1.73 6.27 -4.91
N TRP A 12 -1.23 5.33 -5.71
CA TRP A 12 0.10 5.45 -6.33
C TRP A 12 0.06 5.44 -7.86
N LEU A 13 -0.63 4.47 -8.48
CA LEU A 13 -0.54 4.27 -9.91
C LEU A 13 -1.29 5.34 -10.72
N THR A 14 -2.50 5.72 -10.33
CA THR A 14 -3.30 6.72 -11.05
C THR A 14 -2.62 8.08 -11.11
N PRO A 15 -2.02 8.63 -10.03
CA PRO A 15 -1.20 9.84 -10.11
C PRO A 15 -0.02 9.71 -11.08
N LYS A 16 0.65 8.55 -11.11
CA LYS A 16 1.75 8.28 -12.06
C LYS A 16 1.25 8.22 -13.51
N ILE A 17 0.11 7.58 -13.78
CA ILE A 17 -0.49 7.58 -15.12
C ILE A 17 -0.81 9.02 -15.55
N SER A 18 -1.36 9.84 -14.68
CA SER A 18 -1.63 11.25 -14.98
C SER A 18 -0.38 12.02 -15.37
N ALA A 19 0.73 11.81 -14.65
CA ALA A 19 2.01 12.42 -14.96
C ALA A 19 2.58 11.91 -16.30
N PHE A 20 2.49 10.60 -16.54
CA PHE A 20 2.93 9.98 -17.80
C PHE A 20 2.18 10.53 -19.03
N TRP A 21 0.86 10.72 -18.93
CA TRP A 21 0.07 11.25 -20.03
C TRP A 21 0.41 12.68 -20.44
N LYS A 22 0.98 13.48 -19.54
CA LYS A 22 1.46 14.84 -19.88
C LYS A 22 2.61 14.81 -20.88
N ILE A 23 3.41 13.74 -20.90
CA ILE A 23 4.56 13.57 -21.78
C ILE A 23 4.30 12.59 -22.93
N HIS A 24 3.31 11.70 -22.77
CA HIS A 24 2.94 10.68 -23.77
C HIS A 24 1.43 10.64 -24.02
N PRO A 25 0.80 11.74 -24.51
CA PRO A 25 -0.67 11.85 -24.62
C PRO A 25 -1.31 10.88 -25.61
N SER A 26 -0.54 10.33 -26.55
CA SER A 26 -1.02 9.35 -27.55
C SER A 26 -1.08 7.91 -27.03
N ILE A 27 -0.61 7.64 -25.80
CA ILE A 27 -0.60 6.29 -25.23
C ILE A 27 -1.85 6.09 -24.37
N THR A 28 -2.73 5.20 -24.79
CA THR A 28 -3.88 4.78 -23.98
C THR A 28 -3.42 3.80 -22.90
N VAL A 29 -3.78 4.07 -21.65
CA VAL A 29 -3.53 3.19 -20.49
C VAL A 29 -4.87 2.69 -19.96
N SER A 30 -5.00 1.37 -19.78
CA SER A 30 -6.13 0.74 -19.10
C SER A 30 -5.66 0.13 -17.79
N GLN A 31 -6.36 0.41 -16.68
CA GLN A 31 -6.14 -0.26 -15.41
C GLN A 31 -7.13 -1.41 -15.24
N VAL A 32 -6.62 -2.57 -14.82
CA VAL A 32 -7.41 -3.71 -14.36
C VAL A 32 -7.18 -3.84 -12.85
N VAL A 33 -8.22 -3.62 -12.09
CA VAL A 33 -8.12 -3.54 -10.63
C VAL A 33 -8.74 -4.77 -9.99
N SER A 34 -7.98 -5.47 -9.15
CA SER A 34 -8.44 -6.62 -8.39
C SER A 34 -7.62 -6.80 -7.12
N ASP A 35 -8.31 -7.01 -6.00
CA ASP A 35 -7.68 -7.37 -4.72
C ASP A 35 -7.57 -8.90 -4.55
N VAL A 36 -8.06 -9.67 -5.53
CA VAL A 36 -7.93 -11.13 -5.56
C VAL A 36 -6.68 -11.50 -6.35
N PRO A 37 -5.74 -12.26 -5.77
CA PRO A 37 -4.54 -12.72 -6.47
C PRO A 37 -4.87 -13.47 -7.76
N GLY A 38 -4.12 -13.18 -8.83
CA GLY A 38 -4.25 -13.87 -10.13
C GLY A 38 -5.42 -13.41 -11.00
N MET A 39 -6.33 -12.57 -10.52
CA MET A 39 -7.51 -12.11 -11.28
C MET A 39 -7.28 -10.88 -12.17
N THR A 40 -6.05 -10.48 -12.41
CA THR A 40 -5.73 -9.32 -13.28
C THR A 40 -5.80 -9.65 -14.79
N GLY A 41 -6.28 -10.82 -15.17
CA GLY A 41 -6.55 -11.20 -16.55
C GLY A 41 -5.32 -11.11 -17.48
N ARG A 42 -5.56 -10.65 -18.73
CA ARG A 42 -4.49 -10.50 -19.74
C ARG A 42 -3.90 -9.09 -19.70
N CYS A 43 -3.06 -8.77 -18.72
CA CYS A 43 -2.33 -7.50 -18.65
C CYS A 43 -0.98 -7.55 -19.37
N ASP A 44 -0.49 -6.41 -19.84
CA ASP A 44 0.89 -6.22 -20.29
C ASP A 44 1.83 -6.14 -19.08
N LEU A 45 1.37 -5.47 -18.03
CA LEU A 45 2.09 -5.19 -16.80
C LEU A 45 1.22 -5.57 -15.61
N THR A 46 1.83 -6.06 -14.52
CA THR A 46 1.13 -6.24 -13.24
C THR A 46 2.01 -5.79 -12.07
N ILE A 47 1.39 -5.20 -11.07
CA ILE A 47 2.09 -4.78 -9.86
C ILE A 47 1.81 -5.77 -8.75
N HIS A 48 2.89 -6.21 -8.10
CA HIS A 48 2.87 -7.20 -7.03
C HIS A 48 3.57 -6.67 -5.79
N TYR A 49 2.99 -6.94 -4.64
CA TYR A 49 3.65 -6.84 -3.35
C TYR A 49 4.19 -8.23 -2.98
N GLY A 50 5.50 -8.34 -2.81
CA GLY A 50 6.14 -9.63 -2.54
C GLY A 50 7.56 -9.70 -3.11
N ASN A 51 8.20 -10.85 -2.96
CA ASN A 51 9.49 -11.13 -3.57
C ASN A 51 9.26 -11.86 -4.91
N PRO A 52 9.81 -11.36 -6.03
CA PRO A 52 9.73 -12.06 -7.31
C PRO A 52 10.46 -13.40 -7.22
N GLN A 53 9.79 -14.49 -7.55
CA GLN A 53 10.37 -15.84 -7.46
C GLN A 53 10.31 -16.65 -8.77
N GLU A 54 9.65 -16.12 -9.81
CA GLU A 54 9.48 -16.85 -11.07
C GLU A 54 10.71 -16.66 -11.99
N ASN A 55 11.43 -17.75 -12.27
CA ASN A 55 12.53 -17.76 -13.22
C ASN A 55 12.06 -17.44 -14.65
N GLY A 56 12.81 -16.62 -15.37
CA GLY A 56 12.49 -16.24 -16.76
C GLY A 56 11.37 -15.20 -16.90
N VAL A 57 10.96 -14.59 -15.83
CA VAL A 57 10.01 -13.47 -15.81
C VAL A 57 10.75 -12.17 -15.53
N GLU A 58 10.46 -11.13 -16.30
CA GLU A 58 11.03 -9.81 -16.12
C GLU A 58 10.29 -9.07 -15.00
N TYR A 59 11.03 -8.71 -13.95
CA TYR A 59 10.55 -7.89 -12.85
C TYR A 59 11.39 -6.63 -12.70
N ARG A 60 10.75 -5.54 -12.31
CA ARG A 60 11.42 -4.31 -11.87
C ARG A 60 10.96 -3.96 -10.48
N LYS A 61 11.91 -3.70 -9.59
CA LYS A 61 11.59 -3.16 -8.26
C LYS A 61 11.08 -1.73 -8.44
N LEU A 62 9.90 -1.43 -7.91
CA LEU A 62 9.38 -0.08 -7.85
C LEU A 62 9.91 0.62 -6.59
N PHE A 63 9.60 0.07 -5.43
CA PHE A 63 10.14 0.55 -4.16
C PHE A 63 9.98 -0.50 -3.06
N GLN A 64 10.71 -0.30 -1.98
CA GLN A 64 10.52 -0.98 -0.70
C GLN A 64 10.29 0.09 0.34
N ASP A 65 9.35 -0.15 1.22
CA ASP A 65 8.77 0.88 2.06
C ASP A 65 8.93 0.57 3.55
N HIS A 66 8.45 1.47 4.39
CA HIS A 66 8.30 1.27 5.83
C HIS A 66 6.82 1.18 6.19
N ILE A 67 6.52 0.37 7.17
CA ILE A 67 5.16 0.23 7.69
C ILE A 67 5.01 1.11 8.92
N ILE A 68 4.04 2.01 8.85
CA ILE A 68 3.74 3.06 9.83
C ILE A 68 2.33 2.90 10.38
N ALA A 69 2.10 3.42 11.59
CA ALA A 69 0.77 3.51 12.20
C ALA A 69 0.11 4.84 11.86
N LEU A 70 -1.12 4.80 11.36
CA LEU A 70 -1.87 5.94 10.84
C LEU A 70 -3.21 6.10 11.54
N GLY A 71 -3.67 7.32 11.67
CA GLY A 71 -5.00 7.71 12.12
C GLY A 71 -5.21 9.19 11.84
N THR A 72 -6.33 9.75 12.29
CA THR A 72 -6.55 11.20 12.21
C THR A 72 -5.95 11.91 13.41
N THR A 73 -5.77 13.23 13.30
CA THR A 73 -5.37 14.08 14.43
C THR A 73 -6.40 14.02 15.56
N ARG A 74 -7.72 13.91 15.22
CA ARG A 74 -8.81 13.78 16.17
C ARG A 74 -8.73 12.46 16.94
N PHE A 75 -8.50 11.35 16.24
CA PHE A 75 -8.28 10.04 16.83
C PHE A 75 -7.07 10.06 17.78
N ALA A 76 -5.94 10.63 17.34
CA ALA A 76 -4.75 10.74 18.18
C ALA A 76 -5.01 11.51 19.49
N ALA A 77 -5.77 12.60 19.43
CA ALA A 77 -6.15 13.40 20.59
C ALA A 77 -7.11 12.64 21.54
N GLU A 78 -8.16 12.00 20.98
CA GLU A 78 -9.15 11.24 21.74
C GLU A 78 -8.52 10.11 22.57
N TYR A 79 -7.63 9.33 21.94
CA TYR A 79 -6.94 8.21 22.59
C TYR A 79 -5.60 8.61 23.22
N ARG A 80 -5.26 9.91 23.23
CA ARG A 80 -4.01 10.46 23.80
C ARG A 80 -2.77 9.73 23.30
N ILE A 81 -2.73 9.46 21.98
CA ILE A 81 -1.63 8.71 21.37
C ILE A 81 -0.46 9.66 21.18
N SER A 82 0.56 9.52 22.01
CA SER A 82 1.85 10.22 21.93
C SER A 82 3.03 9.24 21.90
N ARG A 83 2.76 7.95 22.11
CA ARG A 83 3.75 6.86 22.18
C ARG A 83 3.08 5.52 22.00
N LEU A 84 3.90 4.48 21.74
CA LEU A 84 3.44 3.12 21.42
C LEU A 84 2.54 2.49 22.51
N GLU A 85 2.80 2.76 23.78
CA GLU A 85 2.01 2.20 24.89
C GLU A 85 0.54 2.67 24.86
N ALA A 86 0.29 3.88 24.39
CA ALA A 86 -1.08 4.37 24.19
C ALA A 86 -1.75 3.67 23.00
N LEU A 87 -1.01 3.49 21.92
CA LEU A 87 -1.50 2.81 20.71
C LEU A 87 -1.86 1.34 20.97
N LEU A 88 -1.16 0.63 21.88
CA LEU A 88 -1.50 -0.74 22.26
C LEU A 88 -2.92 -0.90 22.81
N LYS A 89 -3.52 0.16 23.35
CA LYS A 89 -4.83 0.17 23.99
C LYS A 89 -5.91 0.82 23.14
N ALA A 90 -5.51 1.51 22.07
CA ALA A 90 -6.43 2.19 21.15
C ALA A 90 -7.16 1.18 20.25
N PRO A 91 -8.31 1.55 19.66
CA PRO A 91 -8.95 0.76 18.62
C PRO A 91 -8.03 0.58 17.40
N LEU A 92 -7.95 -0.64 16.87
CA LEU A 92 -7.11 -0.99 15.75
C LEU A 92 -7.94 -1.57 14.60
N ILE A 93 -7.63 -1.13 13.39
CA ILE A 93 -8.21 -1.66 12.15
C ILE A 93 -7.26 -2.72 11.60
N HIS A 94 -7.76 -3.92 11.46
CA HIS A 94 -7.04 -5.07 10.90
C HIS A 94 -7.48 -5.26 9.46
N SER A 95 -6.56 -5.01 8.54
CA SER A 95 -6.74 -5.38 7.14
C SER A 95 -6.12 -6.76 6.94
N SER A 96 -6.97 -7.78 6.91
CA SER A 96 -6.52 -9.16 6.76
C SER A 96 -6.94 -9.72 5.41
N SER A 97 -5.95 -10.07 4.60
CA SER A 97 -6.11 -11.09 3.59
C SER A 97 -5.07 -12.17 3.89
N LYS A 98 -5.51 -13.38 4.14
CA LYS A 98 -4.62 -14.53 4.40
C LYS A 98 -3.61 -14.77 3.28
N GLU A 99 -3.85 -14.20 2.11
CA GLU A 99 -3.09 -14.43 0.88
C GLU A 99 -2.11 -13.30 0.55
N THR A 100 -2.15 -12.16 1.24
CA THR A 100 -1.37 -10.97 0.86
C THR A 100 -0.02 -10.84 1.56
N GLY A 101 0.23 -11.61 2.63
CA GLY A 101 1.48 -11.51 3.40
C GLY A 101 1.69 -10.12 4.05
N TRP A 102 0.61 -9.37 4.27
CA TRP A 102 0.70 -8.06 4.89
C TRP A 102 1.04 -8.17 6.37
N THR A 103 1.85 -7.23 6.84
CA THR A 103 2.23 -7.15 8.26
C THR A 103 0.98 -6.90 9.12
N SER A 104 0.75 -7.77 10.09
CA SER A 104 -0.32 -7.59 11.06
C SER A 104 0.11 -6.62 12.17
N TRP A 105 -0.85 -6.09 12.93
CA TRP A 105 -0.56 -5.33 14.15
C TRP A 105 0.27 -6.12 15.15
N HIS A 106 0.01 -7.43 15.27
CA HIS A 106 0.79 -8.31 16.12
C HIS A 106 2.26 -8.33 15.72
N ASP A 107 2.54 -8.55 14.42
CA ASP A 107 3.90 -8.61 13.89
C ASP A 107 4.60 -7.25 13.98
N TRP A 108 3.86 -6.16 13.73
CA TRP A 108 4.38 -4.80 13.81
C TRP A 108 4.82 -4.46 15.24
N PHE A 109 3.97 -4.70 16.25
CA PHE A 109 4.34 -4.49 17.65
C PHE A 109 5.46 -5.42 18.10
N ALA A 110 5.43 -6.70 17.71
CA ALA A 110 6.48 -7.66 18.06
C ALA A 110 7.85 -7.23 17.48
N ALA A 111 7.89 -6.74 16.25
CA ALA A 111 9.12 -6.21 15.63
C ALA A 111 9.70 -5.00 16.37
N LEU A 112 8.85 -4.23 17.07
CA LEU A 112 9.24 -3.10 17.93
C LEU A 112 9.51 -3.49 19.39
N GLY A 113 9.45 -4.78 19.74
CA GLY A 113 9.68 -5.28 21.08
C GLY A 113 8.50 -5.10 22.05
N PHE A 114 7.29 -4.90 21.53
CA PHE A 114 6.07 -4.71 22.30
C PHE A 114 5.18 -5.95 22.31
N PRO A 115 4.34 -6.13 23.34
CA PRO A 115 3.38 -7.24 23.42
C PRO A 115 2.25 -7.05 22.40
N ALA A 116 1.44 -8.11 22.23
CA ALA A 116 0.24 -8.05 21.42
C ALA A 116 -0.71 -6.93 21.88
N PRO A 117 -1.35 -6.21 20.94
CA PRO A 117 -2.28 -5.14 21.28
C PRO A 117 -3.52 -5.68 22.00
N LYS A 118 -4.11 -4.85 22.87
CA LYS A 118 -5.26 -5.18 23.72
C LYS A 118 -6.49 -4.30 23.43
N GLY A 119 -6.38 -3.40 22.47
CA GLY A 119 -7.46 -2.51 22.06
C GLY A 119 -8.62 -3.24 21.36
N ARG A 120 -9.70 -2.49 21.12
CA ARG A 120 -10.80 -2.99 20.28
C ARG A 120 -10.30 -3.24 18.85
N SER A 121 -10.83 -4.27 18.19
CA SER A 121 -10.42 -4.66 16.86
C SER A 121 -11.58 -4.50 15.86
N PHE A 122 -11.31 -3.90 14.72
CA PHE A 122 -12.20 -3.81 13.57
C PHE A 122 -11.53 -4.51 12.38
N TYR A 123 -12.20 -5.47 11.77
CA TYR A 123 -11.64 -6.32 10.71
C TYR A 123 -12.27 -6.01 9.36
N VAL A 124 -11.42 -5.83 8.36
CA VAL A 124 -11.83 -5.67 6.96
C VAL A 124 -10.91 -6.47 6.04
N ASN A 125 -11.38 -6.83 4.87
CA ASN A 125 -10.62 -7.55 3.84
C ASN A 125 -10.22 -6.67 2.65
N ASN A 126 -10.45 -5.38 2.74
CA ASN A 126 -10.11 -4.40 1.70
C ASN A 126 -9.36 -3.22 2.33
N TYR A 127 -8.18 -2.91 1.80
CA TYR A 127 -7.32 -1.89 2.38
C TYR A 127 -7.87 -0.45 2.21
N MET A 128 -8.58 -0.17 1.12
CA MET A 128 -9.22 1.13 0.94
C MET A 128 -10.33 1.37 1.99
N ILE A 129 -11.07 0.32 2.35
CA ILE A 129 -12.05 0.39 3.45
C ILE A 129 -11.35 0.59 4.79
N ALA A 130 -10.19 -0.05 5.02
CA ALA A 130 -9.38 0.19 6.23
C ALA A 130 -8.93 1.66 6.34
N LEU A 131 -8.44 2.24 5.25
CA LEU A 131 -8.02 3.64 5.19
C LEU A 131 -9.21 4.60 5.38
N GLN A 132 -10.37 4.28 4.81
CA GLN A 132 -11.59 5.08 5.01
C GLN A 132 -12.03 5.02 6.48
N ALA A 133 -12.08 3.83 7.07
CA ALA A 133 -12.43 3.67 8.48
C ALA A 133 -11.47 4.44 9.41
N ALA A 134 -10.18 4.49 9.08
CA ALA A 134 -9.22 5.30 9.84
C ALA A 134 -9.50 6.80 9.72
N GLN A 135 -9.91 7.29 8.54
CA GLN A 135 -10.32 8.68 8.33
C GLN A 135 -11.62 9.03 9.07
N ASP A 136 -12.46 8.03 9.32
CA ASP A 136 -13.73 8.16 10.08
C ASP A 136 -13.52 7.90 11.59
N ASP A 137 -12.28 7.88 12.08
CA ASP A 137 -11.88 7.67 13.49
C ASP A 137 -12.31 6.33 14.10
N VAL A 138 -12.57 5.31 13.30
CA VAL A 138 -12.90 3.96 13.80
C VAL A 138 -11.72 3.34 14.54
N GLY A 139 -10.49 3.63 14.12
CA GLY A 139 -9.27 3.10 14.73
C GLY A 139 -7.99 3.48 13.98
N ALA A 140 -6.87 3.07 14.53
CA ALA A 140 -5.59 3.18 13.83
C ALA A 140 -5.44 2.07 12.78
N VAL A 141 -4.76 2.36 11.68
CA VAL A 141 -4.45 1.42 10.59
C VAL A 141 -2.95 1.39 10.31
N LEU A 142 -2.41 0.23 9.93
CA LEU A 142 -1.05 0.14 9.38
C LEU A 142 -1.07 0.53 7.89
N GLY A 143 0.00 1.19 7.44
CA GLY A 143 0.16 1.57 6.05
C GLY A 143 1.60 1.62 5.60
N TRP A 144 1.82 1.52 4.31
CA TRP A 144 3.11 1.74 3.66
C TRP A 144 3.32 3.25 3.45
N ASP A 145 4.36 3.81 4.05
CA ASP A 145 4.63 5.26 4.10
C ASP A 145 4.57 5.94 2.72
N GLY A 146 5.28 5.38 1.74
CA GLY A 146 5.27 5.90 0.37
C GLY A 146 3.95 5.69 -0.37
N LEU A 147 3.23 4.58 -0.09
CA LEU A 147 1.93 4.33 -0.71
C LEU A 147 0.85 5.31 -0.23
N VAL A 148 0.83 5.61 1.07
CA VAL A 148 -0.17 6.50 1.67
C VAL A 148 0.26 7.96 1.73
N GLY A 149 1.41 8.29 1.15
CA GLY A 149 2.01 9.62 1.22
C GLY A 149 1.07 10.77 0.85
N SER A 150 0.18 10.59 -0.14
CA SER A 150 -0.83 11.59 -0.51
C SER A 150 -1.79 11.89 0.63
N LEU A 151 -2.28 10.86 1.34
CA LEU A 151 -3.22 11.02 2.47
C LEU A 151 -2.56 11.74 3.64
N VAL A 152 -1.27 11.51 3.85
CA VAL A 152 -0.49 12.17 4.91
C VAL A 152 -0.21 13.62 4.52
N ASN A 153 0.22 13.88 3.30
CA ASN A 153 0.51 15.23 2.80
C ASN A 153 -0.74 16.13 2.75
N GLU A 154 -1.91 15.55 2.48
CA GLU A 154 -3.20 16.23 2.51
C GLU A 154 -3.76 16.42 3.94
N GLY A 155 -3.09 15.88 4.96
CA GLY A 155 -3.53 15.94 6.35
C GLY A 155 -4.77 15.09 6.67
N ARG A 156 -5.17 14.19 5.77
CA ARG A 156 -6.32 13.28 5.97
C ARG A 156 -6.01 12.21 6.99
N LEU A 157 -4.76 11.75 7.02
CA LEU A 157 -4.20 10.89 8.04
C LEU A 157 -2.86 11.45 8.51
N VAL A 158 -2.45 11.10 9.73
CA VAL A 158 -1.15 11.45 10.30
C VAL A 158 -0.47 10.19 10.82
N LYS A 159 0.86 10.22 10.89
CA LYS A 159 1.62 9.21 11.63
C LYS A 159 1.33 9.37 13.11
N LEU A 160 0.80 8.33 13.73
CA LEU A 160 0.37 8.35 15.14
C LEU A 160 1.55 8.27 16.11
N VAL A 161 2.65 7.64 15.68
CA VAL A 161 3.90 7.46 16.42
C VAL A 161 5.08 7.59 15.47
N GLN A 162 6.28 7.80 16.01
CA GLN A 162 7.50 7.97 15.21
C GLN A 162 8.06 6.63 14.69
N GLU A 163 7.73 5.55 15.40
CA GLU A 163 8.23 4.22 15.11
C GLU A 163 7.64 3.69 13.81
N SER A 164 8.50 3.01 13.07
CA SER A 164 8.16 2.30 11.85
C SER A 164 9.02 1.04 11.74
N ILE A 165 8.59 0.08 10.95
CA ILE A 165 9.40 -1.08 10.62
C ILE A 165 9.61 -1.17 9.11
N PRO A 166 10.73 -1.71 8.63
CA PRO A 166 10.90 -1.99 7.20
C PRO A 166 9.81 -2.96 6.73
N SER A 167 9.22 -2.70 5.57
CA SER A 167 8.34 -3.66 4.92
C SER A 167 9.13 -4.95 4.61
N PRO A 168 8.64 -6.15 4.95
CA PRO A 168 9.37 -7.41 4.72
C PRO A 168 9.62 -7.68 3.25
N VAL A 169 8.79 -7.15 2.37
CA VAL A 169 8.89 -7.28 0.91
C VAL A 169 8.62 -5.93 0.24
N GLY A 170 8.92 -5.84 -1.06
CA GLY A 170 8.73 -4.63 -1.84
C GLY A 170 7.60 -4.72 -2.85
N PHE A 171 7.32 -3.58 -3.49
CA PHE A 171 6.45 -3.52 -4.66
C PHE A 171 7.27 -3.69 -5.93
N HIS A 172 6.80 -4.57 -6.81
CA HIS A 172 7.48 -4.94 -8.06
C HIS A 172 6.52 -4.87 -9.24
N LEU A 173 7.03 -4.39 -10.36
CA LEU A 173 6.37 -4.42 -11.65
C LEU A 173 6.79 -5.68 -12.40
N ARG A 174 5.84 -6.55 -12.71
CA ARG A 174 6.02 -7.68 -13.62
C ARG A 174 5.73 -7.24 -15.04
N ILE A 175 6.65 -7.49 -15.96
CA ILE A 175 6.49 -7.25 -17.39
C ILE A 175 6.19 -8.59 -18.05
N HIS A 176 4.98 -8.74 -18.57
CA HIS A 176 4.57 -9.97 -19.22
C HIS A 176 5.25 -10.12 -20.59
N ARG A 177 5.56 -11.35 -21.04
CA ARG A 177 6.28 -11.63 -22.29
C ARG A 177 5.63 -10.97 -23.53
N ARG A 178 4.31 -10.83 -23.51
CA ARG A 178 3.52 -10.19 -24.58
C ARG A 178 3.38 -8.68 -24.44
N ALA A 179 4.03 -8.05 -23.45
CA ALA A 179 3.94 -6.61 -23.27
C ALA A 179 4.35 -5.86 -24.51
N THR A 180 3.51 -4.93 -24.94
CA THR A 180 3.74 -4.08 -26.11
C THR A 180 4.91 -3.12 -25.89
N ALA A 181 5.48 -2.56 -26.97
CA ALA A 181 6.53 -1.53 -26.85
C ALA A 181 6.05 -0.32 -26.03
N LYS A 182 4.78 0.09 -26.16
CA LYS A 182 4.17 1.17 -25.36
C LYS A 182 4.10 0.82 -23.87
N ALA A 183 3.76 -0.43 -23.55
CA ALA A 183 3.74 -0.89 -22.15
C ALA A 183 5.15 -0.94 -21.56
N ARG A 184 6.16 -1.36 -22.33
CA ARG A 184 7.56 -1.34 -21.88
C ARG A 184 8.07 0.09 -21.66
N LEU A 185 7.73 1.04 -22.54
CA LEU A 185 8.05 2.45 -22.34
C LEU A 185 7.46 2.98 -21.02
N PHE A 186 6.21 2.62 -20.72
CA PHE A 186 5.59 2.99 -19.44
C PHE A 186 6.29 2.31 -18.25
N ALA A 187 6.69 1.05 -18.38
CA ALA A 187 7.45 0.33 -17.37
C ALA A 187 8.82 0.98 -17.09
N ASP A 188 9.54 1.40 -18.14
CA ASP A 188 10.80 2.13 -18.03
C ASP A 188 10.62 3.44 -17.29
N TRP A 189 9.59 4.19 -17.67
CA TRP A 189 9.26 5.46 -17.03
C TRP A 189 8.90 5.29 -15.56
N LEU A 190 8.06 4.30 -15.19
CA LEU A 190 7.70 4.03 -13.80
C LEU A 190 8.91 3.69 -12.92
N ALA A 191 9.89 2.97 -13.45
CA ALA A 191 11.08 2.57 -12.72
C ALA A 191 12.05 3.73 -12.46
N THR A 192 11.96 4.82 -13.23
CA THR A 192 12.84 6.01 -13.14
C THR A 192 12.14 7.23 -12.56
N SER A 193 10.81 7.17 -12.41
CA SER A 193 10.03 8.29 -11.88
C SER A 193 10.03 8.29 -10.36
N PRO A 194 10.38 9.44 -9.72
CA PRO A 194 10.38 9.57 -8.26
C PRO A 194 8.98 9.41 -7.64
#